data_aac6caa419d15871bf045b95d95b0808
#
_entry.id   aac6caa419d15871bf045b95d95b0808
#
_cell.length_a   1.000
_cell.length_b   1.000
_cell.length_c   1.000
_cell.angle_alpha   90.00
_cell.angle_beta   90.00
_cell.angle_gamma   90.00
#
_symmetry.space_group_name_H-M   'P 1'
#
loop_
_entity.id
_entity.type
_entity.pdbx_description
1 polymer ?
#
loop_
_entity_poly.entity_id
_entity_poly.type
_entity_poly.pdbx_seq_one_letter_code
_entity_poly.pdbx_strand_id
1 'polypeptide(L)'
;MWKSLYSLLKKDCRMMASGKFFFVALGSLLLYTLFINFGYVKFMDANANICNVYLYDPEETLGQVSPLVYPVDSLEELNEALVMDTGSGVGINMIDGKPDVMLYKGAKKADCYRVDYALSLLHSVGKYTPETVGSNTPEMKQRREITCELLFIEIVAVGFLGTAAVLFKEKQMGVIRVHAIMPLSKNLFIFSKIFLFLLTDLIFATLMALFNIGFAGAGSILSAVLVQTAILSLIMALAGFGCTMLFKDFKQFSLAYLVIVIFAAIPVFLSANPSIKMAWIDYHPFYHVYMELKNAFFGMPVTNTAYYICAVCAIILLWGIVGAAFHKEMGKEG
;
A
#
# COMPACT_ATOMS: atom_id res chain seq x y z
N MET A 1 -26.81 5.70 28.28
CA MET A 1 -26.14 5.27 27.03
C MET A 1 -24.76 5.94 26.86
N TRP A 2 -24.65 7.27 26.78
CA TRP A 2 -23.37 7.98 26.59
C TRP A 2 -22.34 7.72 27.71
N LYS A 3 -22.75 7.75 28.98
CA LYS A 3 -21.86 7.46 30.13
C LYS A 3 -21.28 6.04 30.06
N SER A 4 -22.09 5.07 29.66
CA SER A 4 -21.67 3.66 29.52
C SER A 4 -20.67 3.50 28.35
N LEU A 5 -20.93 4.15 27.20
CA LEU A 5 -20.02 4.16 26.08
C LEU A 5 -18.66 4.77 26.43
N TYR A 6 -18.68 5.94 27.09
CA TYR A 6 -17.44 6.60 27.54
C TYR A 6 -16.62 5.72 28.50
N SER A 7 -17.31 5.05 29.42
CA SER A 7 -16.66 4.12 30.37
C SER A 7 -16.00 2.94 29.66
N LEU A 8 -16.69 2.35 28.64
CA LEU A 8 -16.15 1.28 27.81
C LEU A 8 -14.93 1.76 27.02
N LEU A 9 -15.05 2.88 26.30
CA LEU A 9 -13.94 3.43 25.53
C LEU A 9 -12.71 3.73 26.41
N LYS A 10 -12.93 4.31 27.58
CA LYS A 10 -11.84 4.59 28.52
C LYS A 10 -11.15 3.32 29.01
N LYS A 11 -11.92 2.26 29.31
CA LYS A 11 -11.39 0.94 29.67
C LYS A 11 -10.58 0.35 28.52
N ASP A 12 -11.14 0.37 27.32
CA ASP A 12 -10.54 -0.20 26.13
C ASP A 12 -9.24 0.52 25.74
N CYS A 13 -9.23 1.85 25.82
CA CYS A 13 -8.04 2.66 25.59
C CYS A 13 -6.92 2.34 26.61
N ARG A 14 -7.27 2.18 27.89
CA ARG A 14 -6.30 1.76 28.91
C ARG A 14 -5.75 0.35 28.64
N MET A 15 -6.59 -0.56 28.18
CA MET A 15 -6.18 -1.92 27.86
C MET A 15 -5.24 -1.97 26.65
N MET A 16 -5.51 -1.18 25.62
CA MET A 16 -4.62 -1.03 24.46
C MET A 16 -3.29 -0.40 24.85
N ALA A 17 -3.32 0.63 25.69
CA ALA A 17 -2.10 1.26 26.23
C ALA A 17 -1.26 0.28 27.07
N SER A 18 -1.90 -0.47 27.98
CA SER A 18 -1.22 -1.49 28.79
C SER A 18 -0.68 -2.65 27.96
N GLY A 19 -1.33 -2.97 26.85
CA GLY A 19 -0.91 -3.96 25.86
C GLY A 19 0.18 -3.46 24.90
N LYS A 20 0.69 -2.24 25.10
CA LYS A 20 1.72 -1.60 24.25
C LYS A 20 1.29 -1.42 22.79
N PHE A 21 0.01 -1.54 22.46
CA PHE A 21 -0.50 -1.42 21.09
C PHE A 21 -0.12 -0.06 20.47
N PHE A 22 -0.30 1.04 21.19
CA PHE A 22 0.07 2.37 20.71
C PHE A 22 1.58 2.54 20.47
N PHE A 23 2.42 1.83 21.24
CA PHE A 23 3.86 1.82 20.99
C PHE A 23 4.22 1.09 19.68
N VAL A 24 3.53 -0.01 19.38
CA VAL A 24 3.72 -0.73 18.12
C VAL A 24 3.26 0.16 16.95
N ALA A 25 2.06 0.75 17.04
CA ALA A 25 1.54 1.65 16.01
C ALA A 25 2.42 2.89 15.79
N LEU A 26 2.95 3.50 16.87
CA LEU A 26 3.89 4.62 16.75
C LEU A 26 5.24 4.16 16.17
N GLY A 27 5.69 2.98 16.55
CA GLY A 27 6.92 2.38 16.03
C GLY A 27 6.83 2.07 14.54
N SER A 28 5.72 1.49 14.07
CA SER A 28 5.48 1.25 12.64
C SER A 28 5.39 2.57 11.86
N LEU A 29 4.68 3.57 12.38
CA LEU A 29 4.61 4.90 11.77
C LEU A 29 6.00 5.52 11.58
N LEU A 30 6.83 5.50 12.63
CA LEU A 30 8.18 6.04 12.60
C LEU A 30 9.06 5.27 11.60
N LEU A 31 8.98 3.93 11.61
CA LEU A 31 9.73 3.07 10.70
C LEU A 31 9.33 3.34 9.25
N TYR A 32 8.05 3.42 8.93
CA TYR A 32 7.58 3.72 7.58
C TYR A 32 7.99 5.12 7.14
N THR A 33 7.85 6.12 8.01
CA THR A 33 8.26 7.49 7.71
C THR A 33 9.76 7.58 7.44
N LEU A 34 10.60 6.93 8.25
CA LEU A 34 12.04 6.88 8.01
C LEU A 34 12.37 6.12 6.72
N PHE A 35 11.74 4.98 6.49
CA PHE A 35 11.94 4.20 5.27
C PHE A 35 11.59 4.99 4.01
N ILE A 36 10.44 5.67 3.97
CA ILE A 36 10.01 6.45 2.80
C ILE A 36 10.94 7.62 2.57
N ASN A 37 11.24 8.42 3.61
CA ASN A 37 11.98 9.67 3.43
C ASN A 37 13.49 9.48 3.24
N PHE A 38 14.09 8.46 3.84
CA PHE A 38 15.55 8.26 3.80
C PHE A 38 15.99 7.05 2.98
N GLY A 39 15.13 6.05 2.79
CA GLY A 39 15.43 4.82 2.06
C GLY A 39 14.83 4.82 0.66
N TYR A 40 13.50 4.72 0.60
CA TYR A 40 12.79 4.41 -0.64
C TYR A 40 12.97 5.46 -1.73
N VAL A 41 12.81 6.75 -1.40
CA VAL A 41 12.97 7.84 -2.39
C VAL A 41 14.37 7.86 -2.96
N LYS A 42 15.40 7.77 -2.10
CA LYS A 42 16.79 7.74 -2.56
C LYS A 42 17.13 6.51 -3.40
N PHE A 43 16.57 5.35 -3.02
CA PHE A 43 16.74 4.12 -3.78
C PHE A 43 16.11 4.22 -5.18
N MET A 44 14.92 4.81 -5.27
CA MET A 44 14.23 5.00 -6.54
C MET A 44 14.90 6.07 -7.42
N ASP A 45 15.41 7.14 -6.82
CA ASP A 45 16.20 8.14 -7.57
C ASP A 45 17.48 7.53 -8.17
N ALA A 46 18.12 6.62 -7.44
CA ALA A 46 19.27 5.88 -7.96
C ALA A 46 18.91 4.93 -9.12
N ASN A 47 17.64 4.47 -9.17
CA ASN A 47 17.12 3.60 -10.22
C ASN A 47 16.24 4.33 -11.25
N ALA A 48 16.23 5.67 -11.23
CA ALA A 48 15.42 6.48 -12.15
C ALA A 48 15.89 6.39 -13.62
N ASN A 49 17.12 5.97 -13.85
CA ASN A 49 17.57 5.58 -15.19
C ASN A 49 16.88 4.25 -15.56
N ILE A 50 15.96 4.33 -16.52
CA ILE A 50 15.23 3.17 -17.05
C ILE A 50 16.21 2.08 -17.53
N CYS A 51 17.32 2.50 -18.12
CA CYS A 51 18.50 1.71 -18.44
C CYS A 51 19.65 2.67 -18.74
N ASN A 52 20.90 2.23 -18.52
CA ASN A 52 22.06 2.95 -19.04
C ASN A 52 22.13 2.72 -20.55
N VAL A 53 22.43 3.78 -21.28
CA VAL A 53 22.59 3.72 -22.73
C VAL A 53 24.04 4.04 -23.05
N TYR A 54 24.73 3.08 -23.64
CA TYR A 54 26.12 3.19 -24.05
C TYR A 54 26.17 3.36 -25.56
N LEU A 55 26.94 4.35 -26.03
CA LEU A 55 27.03 4.68 -27.45
C LEU A 55 28.48 4.58 -27.93
N TYR A 56 28.69 3.76 -28.95
CA TYR A 56 29.90 3.74 -29.75
C TYR A 56 29.63 4.37 -31.10
N ASP A 57 30.16 5.56 -31.34
CA ASP A 57 30.01 6.33 -32.61
C ASP A 57 31.38 6.84 -33.07
N PRO A 58 32.20 5.97 -33.73
CA PRO A 58 33.56 6.32 -34.12
C PRO A 58 33.62 7.40 -35.20
N GLU A 59 32.53 7.64 -35.93
CA GLU A 59 32.47 8.63 -37.02
C GLU A 59 31.82 9.96 -36.58
N GLU A 60 31.48 10.08 -35.26
CA GLU A 60 30.78 11.26 -34.71
C GLU A 60 29.54 11.66 -35.54
N THR A 61 28.81 10.66 -36.05
CA THR A 61 27.66 10.86 -36.91
C THR A 61 26.50 11.54 -36.20
N LEU A 62 26.43 11.39 -34.88
CA LEU A 62 25.46 12.04 -34.00
C LEU A 62 26.14 13.26 -33.38
N GLY A 63 25.79 14.47 -33.78
CA GLY A 63 26.43 15.71 -33.28
C GLY A 63 26.32 15.86 -31.73
N GLN A 64 25.21 16.37 -31.21
CA GLN A 64 24.96 16.43 -29.75
C GLN A 64 24.06 15.29 -29.31
N VAL A 65 24.52 14.48 -28.39
CA VAL A 65 23.77 13.37 -27.78
C VAL A 65 23.26 13.79 -26.40
N SER A 66 22.18 13.16 -25.95
CA SER A 66 21.63 13.39 -24.61
C SER A 66 22.70 13.14 -23.53
N PRO A 67 22.79 13.96 -22.47
CA PRO A 67 23.70 13.73 -21.35
C PRO A 67 23.43 12.41 -20.59
N LEU A 68 22.34 11.71 -20.91
CA LEU A 68 21.99 10.40 -20.36
C LEU A 68 22.58 9.23 -21.15
N VAL A 69 23.32 9.51 -22.23
CA VAL A 69 24.01 8.53 -23.05
C VAL A 69 25.49 8.56 -22.71
N TYR A 70 26.06 7.42 -22.39
CA TYR A 70 27.47 7.27 -22.05
C TYR A 70 28.26 6.92 -23.32
N PRO A 71 29.10 7.84 -23.83
CA PRO A 71 29.97 7.53 -24.95
C PRO A 71 31.07 6.54 -24.52
N VAL A 72 31.39 5.61 -25.40
CA VAL A 72 32.46 4.63 -25.23
C VAL A 72 33.40 4.68 -26.43
N ASP A 73 34.69 4.45 -26.18
CA ASP A 73 35.75 4.67 -27.18
C ASP A 73 36.01 3.44 -28.06
N SER A 74 35.48 2.27 -27.68
CA SER A 74 35.66 1.02 -28.42
C SER A 74 34.48 0.06 -28.32
N LEU A 75 34.38 -0.86 -29.30
CA LEU A 75 33.38 -1.92 -29.26
C LEU A 75 33.61 -2.92 -28.13
N GLU A 76 34.88 -3.10 -27.72
CA GLU A 76 35.21 -3.94 -26.54
C GLU A 76 34.70 -3.29 -25.26
N GLU A 77 34.90 -2.01 -25.09
CA GLU A 77 34.40 -1.24 -23.93
C GLU A 77 32.86 -1.24 -23.90
N LEU A 78 32.20 -1.12 -25.06
CA LEU A 78 30.73 -1.26 -25.16
C LEU A 78 30.27 -2.61 -24.63
N ASN A 79 30.93 -3.70 -25.03
CA ASN A 79 30.60 -5.04 -24.58
C ASN A 79 30.87 -5.23 -23.08
N GLU A 80 32.01 -4.73 -22.57
CA GLU A 80 32.32 -4.77 -21.14
C GLU A 80 31.30 -3.99 -20.33
N ALA A 81 30.92 -2.79 -20.76
CA ALA A 81 29.91 -1.98 -20.09
C ALA A 81 28.55 -2.72 -20.01
N LEU A 82 28.14 -3.36 -21.08
CA LEU A 82 26.91 -4.17 -21.10
C LEU A 82 26.98 -5.39 -20.18
N VAL A 83 28.15 -6.02 -20.06
CA VAL A 83 28.36 -7.16 -19.14
C VAL A 83 28.34 -6.68 -17.68
N MET A 84 29.02 -5.57 -17.38
CA MET A 84 29.09 -4.99 -16.04
C MET A 84 27.74 -4.47 -15.54
N ASP A 85 26.88 -3.99 -16.43
CA ASP A 85 25.54 -3.44 -16.11
C ASP A 85 24.47 -4.52 -15.85
N THR A 86 24.92 -5.75 -15.53
CA THR A 86 24.03 -6.88 -15.13
C THR A 86 22.86 -7.16 -16.09
N GLY A 87 22.99 -6.72 -17.36
CA GLY A 87 22.03 -7.00 -18.44
C GLY A 87 20.84 -6.06 -18.49
N SER A 88 20.90 -4.89 -17.83
CA SER A 88 19.88 -3.84 -17.91
C SER A 88 20.23 -2.74 -18.90
N GLY A 89 21.50 -2.59 -19.27
CA GLY A 89 21.99 -1.60 -20.24
C GLY A 89 21.62 -1.91 -21.69
N VAL A 90 21.58 -0.87 -22.51
CA VAL A 90 21.43 -0.92 -23.96
C VAL A 90 22.69 -0.33 -24.60
N GLY A 91 23.34 -1.12 -25.45
CA GLY A 91 24.45 -0.66 -26.27
C GLY A 91 23.95 -0.23 -27.65
N ILE A 92 24.47 0.85 -28.16
CA ILE A 92 24.21 1.32 -29.51
C ILE A 92 25.55 1.45 -30.26
N ASN A 93 25.69 0.70 -31.33
CA ASN A 93 26.81 0.81 -32.22
C ASN A 93 26.36 1.51 -33.51
N MET A 94 26.97 2.64 -33.86
CA MET A 94 26.67 3.36 -35.10
C MET A 94 27.48 2.76 -36.24
N ILE A 95 26.77 2.20 -37.23
CA ILE A 95 27.34 1.62 -38.47
C ILE A 95 26.73 2.35 -39.64
N ASP A 96 27.56 3.00 -40.44
CA ASP A 96 27.10 3.77 -41.64
C ASP A 96 25.94 4.74 -41.30
N GLY A 97 26.00 5.41 -40.15
CA GLY A 97 24.97 6.35 -39.70
C GLY A 97 23.64 5.71 -39.25
N LYS A 98 23.60 4.39 -39.06
CA LYS A 98 22.45 3.67 -38.57
C LYS A 98 22.73 3.05 -37.21
N PRO A 99 21.82 3.16 -36.25
CA PRO A 99 21.99 2.55 -34.94
C PRO A 99 21.77 1.03 -34.99
N ASP A 100 22.79 0.27 -34.67
CA ASP A 100 22.70 -1.16 -34.38
C ASP A 100 22.62 -1.37 -32.86
N VAL A 101 21.53 -1.98 -32.40
CA VAL A 101 21.23 -2.08 -30.96
C VAL A 101 21.71 -3.40 -30.41
N MET A 102 22.53 -3.32 -29.39
CA MET A 102 23.13 -4.45 -28.68
C MET A 102 22.54 -4.62 -27.29
N LEU A 103 22.08 -5.84 -26.98
CA LEU A 103 21.59 -6.22 -25.65
C LEU A 103 22.39 -7.43 -25.15
N TYR A 104 22.79 -7.42 -23.90
CA TYR A 104 23.55 -8.54 -23.31
C TYR A 104 22.74 -9.84 -23.27
N LYS A 105 21.40 -9.76 -23.12
CA LYS A 105 20.54 -10.93 -23.05
C LYS A 105 19.19 -10.65 -23.70
N GLY A 106 18.93 -11.31 -24.82
CA GLY A 106 17.80 -11.00 -25.69
C GLY A 106 16.42 -11.36 -25.19
N ALA A 107 15.56 -10.52 -25.61
CA ALA A 107 14.19 -10.58 -26.10
C ALA A 107 13.08 -10.97 -25.12
N LYS A 108 12.93 -10.22 -24.04
CA LYS A 108 11.63 -10.08 -23.37
C LYS A 108 10.94 -8.80 -23.86
N LYS A 109 9.59 -8.73 -23.78
CA LYS A 109 8.84 -7.50 -24.12
C LYS A 109 9.36 -6.23 -23.41
N ALA A 110 9.96 -6.37 -22.22
CA ALA A 110 10.61 -5.28 -21.52
C ALA A 110 11.82 -4.71 -22.26
N ASP A 111 12.52 -5.52 -23.03
CA ASP A 111 13.70 -5.10 -23.78
C ASP A 111 13.32 -4.22 -24.98
N CYS A 112 12.13 -4.41 -25.56
CA CYS A 112 11.62 -3.53 -26.61
C CYS A 112 11.45 -2.09 -26.09
N TYR A 113 10.93 -1.90 -24.88
CA TYR A 113 10.78 -0.57 -24.28
C TYR A 113 12.12 0.09 -23.97
N ARG A 114 13.13 -0.68 -23.58
CA ARG A 114 14.49 -0.16 -23.36
C ARG A 114 15.15 0.28 -24.66
N VAL A 115 14.97 -0.51 -25.71
CA VAL A 115 15.46 -0.17 -27.06
C VAL A 115 14.78 1.10 -27.56
N ASP A 116 13.44 1.19 -27.47
CA ASP A 116 12.70 2.38 -27.89
C ASP A 116 13.14 3.62 -27.10
N TYR A 117 13.36 3.48 -25.78
CA TYR A 117 13.90 4.54 -24.94
C TYR A 117 15.31 4.95 -25.38
N ALA A 118 16.22 4.01 -25.58
CA ALA A 118 17.58 4.28 -26.00
C ALA A 118 17.63 5.01 -27.35
N LEU A 119 16.84 4.54 -28.32
CA LEU A 119 16.73 5.18 -29.64
C LEU A 119 16.13 6.59 -29.54
N SER A 120 15.17 6.81 -28.63
CA SER A 120 14.57 8.14 -28.40
C SER A 120 15.61 9.15 -27.89
N LEU A 121 16.58 8.72 -27.09
CA LEU A 121 17.65 9.57 -26.58
C LEU A 121 18.62 10.03 -27.69
N LEU A 122 18.80 9.25 -28.77
CA LEU A 122 19.62 9.64 -29.91
C LEU A 122 18.97 10.75 -30.74
N HIS A 123 17.65 10.76 -30.84
CA HIS A 123 16.90 11.71 -31.66
C HIS A 123 16.52 13.00 -30.91
N SER A 124 16.80 13.09 -29.62
CA SER A 124 16.30 14.17 -28.75
C SER A 124 17.18 15.43 -28.72
N VAL A 125 17.83 15.81 -29.84
CA VAL A 125 18.60 17.07 -29.94
C VAL A 125 17.70 18.28 -30.21
N GLY A 126 16.50 18.32 -29.65
CA GLY A 126 15.65 19.50 -29.63
C GLY A 126 15.64 20.14 -28.23
N LYS A 127 15.68 21.46 -28.13
CA LYS A 127 15.29 22.17 -26.91
C LYS A 127 13.83 21.89 -26.64
N TYR A 128 13.54 20.81 -25.93
CA TYR A 128 12.21 20.57 -25.43
C TYR A 128 12.04 21.41 -24.17
N THR A 129 11.12 22.36 -24.19
CA THR A 129 10.55 22.94 -22.97
C THR A 129 9.46 21.99 -22.49
N PRO A 130 9.71 21.21 -21.41
CA PRO A 130 8.69 20.28 -20.92
C PRO A 130 7.52 21.10 -20.42
N GLU A 131 6.34 20.86 -20.99
CA GLU A 131 5.10 21.40 -20.47
C GLU A 131 4.72 20.61 -19.21
N THR A 132 4.59 21.29 -18.09
CA THR A 132 4.19 20.63 -16.84
C THR A 132 2.68 20.39 -16.86
N VAL A 133 2.28 19.19 -17.24
CA VAL A 133 0.86 18.78 -17.33
C VAL A 133 0.23 18.49 -15.97
N GLY A 134 0.99 18.52 -14.88
CA GLY A 134 0.48 18.28 -13.53
C GLY A 134 1.47 18.67 -12.43
N SER A 135 0.95 18.81 -11.22
CA SER A 135 1.72 19.20 -10.03
C SER A 135 2.47 18.02 -9.35
N ASN A 136 2.30 16.79 -9.83
CA ASN A 136 2.94 15.63 -9.24
C ASN A 136 4.29 15.39 -9.86
N THR A 137 5.37 15.79 -9.16
CA THR A 137 6.73 15.37 -9.51
C THR A 137 6.86 13.84 -9.43
N PRO A 138 7.81 13.21 -10.15
CA PRO A 138 8.08 11.78 -10.04
C PRO A 138 8.28 11.33 -8.58
N GLU A 139 9.01 12.12 -7.79
CA GLU A 139 9.21 11.87 -6.35
C GLU A 139 7.88 11.89 -5.57
N MET A 140 7.01 12.87 -5.82
CA MET A 140 5.71 12.96 -5.14
C MET A 140 4.81 11.79 -5.53
N LYS A 141 4.86 11.34 -6.79
CA LYS A 141 4.14 10.15 -7.25
C LYS A 141 4.59 8.91 -6.46
N GLN A 142 5.90 8.69 -6.36
CA GLN A 142 6.48 7.57 -5.62
C GLN A 142 6.12 7.63 -4.12
N ARG A 143 6.20 8.82 -3.50
CA ARG A 143 5.81 9.02 -2.10
C ARG A 143 4.35 8.67 -1.85
N ARG A 144 3.45 9.09 -2.72
CA ARG A 144 2.01 8.77 -2.63
C ARG A 144 1.76 7.28 -2.79
N GLU A 145 2.41 6.64 -3.75
CA GLU A 145 2.25 5.21 -4.03
C GLU A 145 2.69 4.34 -2.85
N ILE A 146 3.93 4.49 -2.40
CA ILE A 146 4.45 3.69 -1.27
C ILE A 146 3.72 4.00 0.05
N THR A 147 3.30 5.26 0.28
CA THR A 147 2.52 5.61 1.47
C THR A 147 1.16 4.92 1.46
N CYS A 148 0.50 4.86 0.29
CA CYS A 148 -0.76 4.14 0.11
C CYS A 148 -0.60 2.64 0.37
N GLU A 149 0.43 2.02 -0.20
CA GLU A 149 0.72 0.58 -0.06
C GLU A 149 0.98 0.20 1.40
N LEU A 150 1.84 0.95 2.07
CA LEU A 150 2.17 0.69 3.48
C LEU A 150 0.97 0.95 4.40
N LEU A 151 0.18 1.99 4.15
CA LEU A 151 -1.05 2.25 4.91
C LEU A 151 -2.05 1.10 4.73
N PHE A 152 -2.24 0.62 3.51
CA PHE A 152 -3.13 -0.49 3.23
C PHE A 152 -2.69 -1.76 3.98
N ILE A 153 -1.40 -2.11 3.91
CA ILE A 153 -0.84 -3.28 4.60
C ILE A 153 -0.95 -3.12 6.13
N GLU A 154 -0.70 -1.92 6.66
CA GLU A 154 -0.82 -1.67 8.10
C GLU A 154 -2.22 -1.94 8.61
N ILE A 155 -3.25 -1.42 7.96
CA ILE A 155 -4.64 -1.61 8.38
C ILE A 155 -5.04 -3.08 8.22
N VAL A 156 -4.68 -3.72 7.11
CA VAL A 156 -4.98 -5.13 6.84
C VAL A 156 -4.29 -6.07 7.82
N ALA A 157 -3.02 -5.81 8.13
CA ALA A 157 -2.24 -6.70 8.99
C ALA A 157 -2.35 -6.30 10.47
N VAL A 158 -1.95 -5.08 10.80
CA VAL A 158 -1.82 -4.65 12.21
C VAL A 158 -3.18 -4.31 12.82
N GLY A 159 -4.07 -3.64 12.09
CA GLY A 159 -5.42 -3.31 12.56
C GLY A 159 -6.23 -4.58 12.84
N PHE A 160 -6.22 -5.53 11.91
CA PHE A 160 -6.90 -6.82 12.07
C PHE A 160 -6.35 -7.63 13.26
N LEU A 161 -5.00 -7.75 13.33
CA LEU A 161 -4.34 -8.45 14.43
C LEU A 161 -4.58 -7.78 15.78
N GLY A 162 -4.53 -6.46 15.82
CA GLY A 162 -4.74 -5.66 17.02
C GLY A 162 -6.13 -5.85 17.60
N THR A 163 -7.17 -5.81 16.75
CA THR A 163 -8.55 -6.08 17.16
C THR A 163 -8.68 -7.48 17.78
N ALA A 164 -8.13 -8.48 17.10
CA ALA A 164 -8.17 -9.85 17.59
C ALA A 164 -7.39 -10.03 18.92
N ALA A 165 -6.19 -9.45 19.04
CA ALA A 165 -5.37 -9.57 20.24
C ALA A 165 -6.07 -8.97 21.48
N VAL A 166 -6.71 -7.80 21.32
CA VAL A 166 -7.48 -7.18 22.41
C VAL A 166 -8.66 -8.06 22.82
N LEU A 167 -9.40 -8.61 21.85
CA LEU A 167 -10.57 -9.44 22.13
C LEU A 167 -10.19 -10.80 22.72
N PHE A 168 -9.12 -11.45 22.26
CA PHE A 168 -8.63 -12.68 22.87
C PHE A 168 -8.19 -12.46 24.32
N LYS A 169 -7.53 -11.33 24.61
CA LYS A 169 -7.18 -10.96 25.98
C LYS A 169 -8.43 -10.78 26.85
N GLU A 170 -9.46 -10.12 26.35
CA GLU A 170 -10.74 -9.98 27.06
C GLU A 170 -11.46 -11.33 27.27
N LYS A 171 -11.41 -12.21 26.27
CA LYS A 171 -11.95 -13.57 26.36
C LYS A 171 -11.24 -14.36 27.46
N GLN A 172 -9.90 -14.31 27.51
CA GLN A 172 -9.10 -14.97 28.54
C GLN A 172 -9.36 -14.41 29.95
N MET A 173 -9.61 -13.10 30.06
CA MET A 173 -9.94 -12.46 31.36
C MET A 173 -11.41 -12.67 31.78
N GLY A 174 -12.22 -13.37 30.99
CA GLY A 174 -13.65 -13.59 31.27
C GLY A 174 -14.53 -12.34 31.13
N VAL A 175 -14.02 -11.27 30.49
CA VAL A 175 -14.78 -10.02 30.32
C VAL A 175 -16.05 -10.24 29.50
N ILE A 176 -15.99 -11.12 28.48
CA ILE A 176 -17.15 -11.46 27.66
C ILE A 176 -18.24 -12.13 28.52
N ARG A 177 -17.85 -13.01 29.46
CA ARG A 177 -18.73 -13.67 30.39
C ARG A 177 -19.42 -12.68 31.35
N VAL A 178 -18.64 -11.74 31.88
CA VAL A 178 -19.20 -10.67 32.73
C VAL A 178 -20.21 -9.83 31.95
N HIS A 179 -19.94 -9.55 30.68
CA HIS A 179 -20.87 -8.81 29.80
C HIS A 179 -22.17 -9.56 29.53
N ALA A 180 -22.18 -10.89 29.58
CA ALA A 180 -23.39 -11.70 29.39
C ALA A 180 -24.42 -11.45 30.50
N ILE A 181 -23.97 -11.13 31.72
CA ILE A 181 -24.84 -10.87 32.91
C ILE A 181 -25.07 -9.38 33.18
N MET A 182 -24.35 -8.48 32.51
CA MET A 182 -24.52 -7.03 32.70
C MET A 182 -25.65 -6.48 31.82
N PRO A 183 -26.38 -5.46 32.27
CA PRO A 183 -27.47 -4.82 31.52
C PRO A 183 -26.93 -3.85 30.43
N LEU A 184 -25.80 -4.18 29.81
CA LEU A 184 -25.21 -3.41 28.71
C LEU A 184 -25.63 -3.98 27.37
N SER A 185 -26.00 -3.11 26.42
CA SER A 185 -26.36 -3.57 25.09
C SER A 185 -25.13 -4.16 24.39
N LYS A 186 -25.33 -5.32 23.79
CA LYS A 186 -24.29 -6.08 23.04
C LYS A 186 -23.70 -5.26 21.90
N ASN A 187 -24.56 -4.52 21.19
CA ASN A 187 -24.15 -3.64 20.10
C ASN A 187 -23.24 -2.50 20.59
N LEU A 188 -23.43 -2.02 21.82
CA LEU A 188 -22.59 -0.99 22.39
C LEU A 188 -21.16 -1.49 22.65
N PHE A 189 -21.03 -2.74 23.06
CA PHE A 189 -19.74 -3.41 23.25
C PHE A 189 -18.98 -3.55 21.90
N ILE A 190 -19.65 -4.09 20.88
CA ILE A 190 -19.08 -4.21 19.54
C ILE A 190 -18.67 -2.83 19.01
N PHE A 191 -19.60 -1.86 19.12
CA PHE A 191 -19.35 -0.50 18.64
C PHE A 191 -18.15 0.15 19.33
N SER A 192 -17.99 -0.01 20.66
CA SER A 192 -16.85 0.61 21.36
C SER A 192 -15.50 0.10 20.85
N LYS A 193 -15.40 -1.19 20.53
CA LYS A 193 -14.18 -1.79 19.98
C LYS A 193 -13.88 -1.29 18.57
N ILE A 194 -14.87 -1.44 17.68
CA ILE A 194 -14.72 -1.03 16.28
C ILE A 194 -14.39 0.46 16.17
N PHE A 195 -15.07 1.31 16.95
CA PHE A 195 -14.83 2.74 16.97
C PHE A 195 -13.41 3.11 17.42
N LEU A 196 -12.87 2.41 18.41
CA LEU A 196 -11.53 2.68 18.93
C LEU A 196 -10.45 2.34 17.88
N PHE A 197 -10.57 1.20 17.21
CA PHE A 197 -9.66 0.82 16.12
C PHE A 197 -9.79 1.75 14.93
N LEU A 198 -11.02 2.07 14.52
CA LEU A 198 -11.27 3.06 13.47
C LEU A 198 -10.58 4.40 13.78
N LEU A 199 -10.73 4.91 15.01
CA LEU A 199 -10.12 6.18 15.39
C LEU A 199 -8.59 6.10 15.33
N THR A 200 -8.00 4.99 15.77
CA THR A 200 -6.55 4.76 15.72
C THR A 200 -6.06 4.73 14.28
N ASP A 201 -6.74 4.02 13.39
CA ASP A 201 -6.37 3.92 11.97
C ASP A 201 -6.51 5.26 11.24
N LEU A 202 -7.54 6.06 11.56
CA LEU A 202 -7.71 7.41 11.00
C LEU A 202 -6.59 8.35 11.45
N ILE A 203 -6.19 8.30 12.72
CA ILE A 203 -5.05 9.07 13.23
C ILE A 203 -3.77 8.63 12.53
N PHE A 204 -3.56 7.32 12.41
CA PHE A 204 -2.39 6.74 11.73
C PHE A 204 -2.32 7.19 10.26
N ALA A 205 -3.42 7.08 9.52
CA ALA A 205 -3.52 7.52 8.12
C ALA A 205 -3.23 9.02 7.96
N THR A 206 -3.76 9.84 8.88
CA THR A 206 -3.50 11.29 8.89
C THR A 206 -2.02 11.57 9.06
N LEU A 207 -1.37 10.95 10.04
CA LEU A 207 0.06 11.15 10.30
C LEU A 207 0.93 10.61 9.15
N MET A 208 0.58 9.45 8.59
CA MET A 208 1.25 8.89 7.41
C MET A 208 1.19 9.85 6.22
N ALA A 209 0.01 10.40 5.92
CA ALA A 209 -0.14 11.35 4.83
C ALA A 209 0.66 12.64 5.08
N LEU A 210 0.57 13.22 6.28
CA LEU A 210 1.26 14.47 6.62
C LEU A 210 2.79 14.35 6.59
N PHE A 211 3.34 13.26 7.13
CA PHE A 211 4.79 13.08 7.24
C PHE A 211 5.46 12.66 5.94
N ASN A 212 4.74 11.97 5.05
CA ASN A 212 5.34 11.43 3.83
C ASN A 212 5.02 12.25 2.57
N ILE A 213 3.88 12.94 2.54
CA ILE A 213 3.45 13.77 1.40
C ILE A 213 3.63 15.27 1.70
N GLY A 214 3.69 15.63 3.00
CA GLY A 214 3.78 17.01 3.45
C GLY A 214 2.41 17.69 3.58
N PHE A 215 2.36 18.76 4.36
CA PHE A 215 1.11 19.44 4.74
C PHE A 215 0.32 19.97 3.54
N ALA A 216 1.01 20.57 2.57
CA ALA A 216 0.36 21.14 1.38
C ALA A 216 -0.22 20.04 0.46
N GLY A 217 0.55 18.97 0.23
CA GLY A 217 0.14 17.85 -0.62
C GLY A 217 -0.94 16.98 0.03
N ALA A 218 -0.86 16.78 1.35
CA ALA A 218 -1.83 16.00 2.10
C ALA A 218 -3.17 16.72 2.25
N GLY A 219 -3.18 18.05 2.45
CA GLY A 219 -4.39 18.80 2.72
C GLY A 219 -5.49 18.63 1.66
N SER A 220 -5.11 18.55 0.40
CA SER A 220 -6.05 18.39 -0.72
C SER A 220 -6.67 16.98 -0.83
N ILE A 221 -5.98 15.95 -0.33
CA ILE A 221 -6.38 14.56 -0.48
C ILE A 221 -6.89 13.91 0.81
N LEU A 222 -6.63 14.55 1.96
CA LEU A 222 -6.83 13.94 3.28
C LEU A 222 -8.26 13.45 3.51
N SER A 223 -9.26 14.23 3.12
CA SER A 223 -10.67 13.83 3.28
C SER A 223 -10.99 12.53 2.54
N ALA A 224 -10.53 12.39 1.29
CA ALA A 224 -10.74 11.20 0.48
C ALA A 224 -9.97 9.99 1.07
N VAL A 225 -8.73 10.19 1.48
CA VAL A 225 -7.91 9.16 2.13
C VAL A 225 -8.57 8.66 3.41
N LEU A 226 -9.09 9.57 4.26
CA LEU A 226 -9.74 9.19 5.51
C LEU A 226 -11.03 8.40 5.29
N VAL A 227 -11.83 8.73 4.25
CA VAL A 227 -13.02 7.95 3.90
C VAL A 227 -12.64 6.52 3.50
N GLN A 228 -11.64 6.35 2.63
CA GLN A 228 -11.20 5.02 2.20
C GLN A 228 -10.54 4.23 3.34
N THR A 229 -9.75 4.90 4.17
CA THR A 229 -9.21 4.33 5.40
C THR A 229 -10.31 3.84 6.34
N ALA A 230 -11.38 4.62 6.51
CA ALA A 230 -12.51 4.24 7.35
C ALA A 230 -13.22 2.98 6.84
N ILE A 231 -13.44 2.88 5.52
CA ILE A 231 -14.05 1.70 4.90
C ILE A 231 -13.19 0.46 5.15
N LEU A 232 -11.89 0.54 4.85
CA LEU A 232 -10.96 -0.58 5.04
C LEU A 232 -10.85 -0.97 6.52
N SER A 233 -10.70 0.00 7.41
CA SER A 233 -10.60 -0.22 8.87
C SER A 233 -11.85 -0.89 9.43
N LEU A 234 -13.05 -0.44 9.02
CA LEU A 234 -14.31 -1.05 9.45
C LEU A 234 -14.41 -2.52 9.00
N ILE A 235 -14.07 -2.81 7.75
CA ILE A 235 -14.08 -4.18 7.21
C ILE A 235 -13.11 -5.06 8.01
N MET A 236 -11.86 -4.60 8.20
CA MET A 236 -10.83 -5.39 8.87
C MET A 236 -11.08 -5.55 10.37
N ALA A 237 -11.54 -4.51 11.06
CA ALA A 237 -11.89 -4.59 12.48
C ALA A 237 -13.09 -5.54 12.72
N LEU A 238 -14.12 -5.48 11.88
CA LEU A 238 -15.25 -6.41 11.94
C LEU A 238 -14.82 -7.84 11.63
N ALA A 239 -14.00 -8.05 10.60
CA ALA A 239 -13.44 -9.37 10.28
C ALA A 239 -12.61 -9.92 11.46
N GLY A 240 -11.74 -9.10 12.07
CA GLY A 240 -10.95 -9.46 13.24
C GLY A 240 -11.81 -9.84 14.44
N PHE A 241 -12.85 -9.05 14.70
CA PHE A 241 -13.83 -9.36 15.75
C PHE A 241 -14.54 -10.69 15.48
N GLY A 242 -15.06 -10.88 14.26
CA GLY A 242 -15.74 -12.11 13.86
C GLY A 242 -14.86 -13.35 14.00
N CYS A 243 -13.62 -13.27 13.50
CA CYS A 243 -12.66 -14.36 13.63
C CYS A 243 -12.37 -14.71 15.10
N THR A 244 -12.27 -13.73 15.99
CA THR A 244 -12.05 -13.97 17.42
C THR A 244 -13.21 -14.76 18.06
N MET A 245 -14.42 -14.57 17.58
CA MET A 245 -15.58 -15.34 18.05
C MET A 245 -15.60 -16.77 17.52
N LEU A 246 -15.00 -17.01 16.33
CA LEU A 246 -14.95 -18.34 15.71
C LEU A 246 -13.85 -19.23 16.32
N PHE A 247 -12.71 -18.66 16.70
CA PHE A 247 -11.58 -19.41 17.23
C PHE A 247 -11.54 -19.41 18.76
N LYS A 248 -11.11 -20.53 19.35
CA LYS A 248 -11.03 -20.69 20.80
C LYS A 248 -9.83 -19.96 21.40
N ASP A 249 -8.71 -19.98 20.71
CA ASP A 249 -7.46 -19.39 21.17
C ASP A 249 -6.74 -18.61 20.05
N PHE A 250 -5.78 -17.80 20.47
CA PHE A 250 -4.99 -16.97 19.57
C PHE A 250 -4.11 -17.79 18.62
N LYS A 251 -3.69 -18.99 19.02
CA LYS A 251 -2.85 -19.86 18.18
C LYS A 251 -3.60 -20.37 16.95
N GLN A 252 -4.86 -20.79 17.12
CA GLN A 252 -5.71 -21.20 16.00
C GLN A 252 -6.02 -20.00 15.09
N PHE A 253 -6.32 -18.85 15.70
CA PHE A 253 -6.56 -17.60 14.96
C PHE A 253 -5.35 -17.20 14.12
N SER A 254 -4.11 -17.33 14.61
CA SER A 254 -2.92 -16.86 13.90
C SER A 254 -2.70 -17.53 12.55
N LEU A 255 -3.13 -18.78 12.37
CA LEU A 255 -3.09 -19.47 11.08
C LEU A 255 -4.12 -18.88 10.10
N ALA A 256 -5.36 -18.66 10.56
CA ALA A 256 -6.40 -18.03 9.74
C ALA A 256 -6.03 -16.57 9.40
N TYR A 257 -5.45 -15.86 10.36
CA TYR A 257 -4.92 -14.51 10.17
C TYR A 257 -3.94 -14.44 9.00
N LEU A 258 -2.95 -15.33 8.98
CA LEU A 258 -1.94 -15.35 7.91
C LEU A 258 -2.59 -15.51 6.52
N VAL A 259 -3.54 -16.43 6.39
CA VAL A 259 -4.25 -16.66 5.12
C VAL A 259 -5.06 -15.43 4.69
N ILE A 260 -5.80 -14.81 5.63
CA ILE A 260 -6.62 -13.63 5.34
C ILE A 260 -5.76 -12.43 4.94
N VAL A 261 -4.64 -12.20 5.65
CA VAL A 261 -3.73 -11.09 5.35
C VAL A 261 -3.04 -11.27 4.01
N ILE A 262 -2.55 -12.48 3.70
CA ILE A 262 -1.95 -12.77 2.39
C ILE A 262 -2.99 -12.52 1.30
N PHE A 263 -4.21 -13.08 1.44
CA PHE A 263 -5.30 -12.87 0.49
C PHE A 263 -5.58 -11.38 0.27
N ALA A 264 -5.74 -10.61 1.35
CA ALA A 264 -6.03 -9.19 1.26
C ALA A 264 -4.87 -8.35 0.68
N ALA A 265 -3.60 -8.78 0.86
CA ALA A 265 -2.42 -8.08 0.37
C ALA A 265 -2.07 -8.37 -1.10
N ILE A 266 -2.64 -9.43 -1.71
CA ILE A 266 -2.38 -9.79 -3.12
C ILE A 266 -2.52 -8.61 -4.08
N PRO A 267 -3.56 -7.75 -4.01
CA PRO A 267 -3.71 -6.61 -4.90
C PRO A 267 -2.53 -5.63 -4.89
N VAL A 268 -1.93 -5.40 -3.73
CA VAL A 268 -0.77 -4.51 -3.58
C VAL A 268 0.43 -5.07 -4.35
N PHE A 269 0.73 -6.35 -4.16
CA PHE A 269 1.84 -7.00 -4.87
C PHE A 269 1.64 -7.04 -6.39
N LEU A 270 0.42 -7.24 -6.85
CA LEU A 270 0.12 -7.27 -8.29
C LEU A 270 0.15 -5.87 -8.90
N SER A 271 -0.27 -4.84 -8.18
CA SER A 271 -0.22 -3.45 -8.66
C SER A 271 1.20 -2.93 -8.84
N ALA A 272 2.14 -3.42 -8.03
CA ALA A 272 3.56 -3.11 -8.16
C ALA A 272 4.21 -3.74 -9.42
N ASN A 273 3.53 -4.71 -10.05
CA ASN A 273 4.02 -5.41 -11.25
C ASN A 273 3.02 -5.27 -12.41
N PRO A 274 2.95 -4.12 -13.09
CA PRO A 274 1.96 -3.86 -14.14
C PRO A 274 2.08 -4.78 -15.36
N SER A 275 3.20 -5.49 -15.51
CA SER A 275 3.39 -6.51 -16.53
C SER A 275 2.64 -7.82 -16.26
N ILE A 276 2.18 -8.04 -15.02
CA ILE A 276 1.44 -9.22 -14.63
C ILE A 276 -0.05 -8.89 -14.65
N LYS A 277 -0.70 -9.08 -15.82
CA LYS A 277 -2.16 -8.93 -15.92
C LYS A 277 -2.82 -10.27 -15.64
N MET A 278 -3.54 -10.36 -14.52
CA MET A 278 -4.34 -11.53 -14.18
C MET A 278 -5.83 -11.17 -14.29
N ALA A 279 -6.56 -11.86 -15.17
CA ALA A 279 -7.98 -11.56 -15.43
C ALA A 279 -8.89 -11.68 -14.20
N TRP A 280 -8.50 -12.47 -13.21
CA TRP A 280 -9.29 -12.66 -11.98
C TRP A 280 -9.16 -11.52 -10.97
N ILE A 281 -8.17 -10.63 -11.11
CA ILE A 281 -7.92 -9.56 -10.14
C ILE A 281 -9.11 -8.59 -10.03
N ASP A 282 -9.83 -8.39 -11.13
CA ASP A 282 -10.99 -7.51 -11.17
C ASP A 282 -12.18 -8.05 -10.35
N TYR A 283 -12.17 -9.33 -9.98
CA TYR A 283 -13.15 -9.94 -9.09
C TYR A 283 -12.70 -9.97 -7.63
N HIS A 284 -11.48 -9.54 -7.34
CA HIS A 284 -10.92 -9.60 -6.00
C HIS A 284 -11.43 -8.41 -5.15
N PRO A 285 -12.14 -8.65 -4.02
CA PRO A 285 -12.79 -7.56 -3.27
C PRO A 285 -11.80 -6.52 -2.75
N PHE A 286 -10.63 -6.93 -2.28
CA PHE A 286 -9.62 -6.02 -1.76
C PHE A 286 -8.88 -5.25 -2.86
N TYR A 287 -8.95 -5.68 -4.12
CA TYR A 287 -8.40 -4.92 -5.24
C TYR A 287 -9.13 -3.60 -5.42
N HIS A 288 -10.45 -3.61 -5.36
CA HIS A 288 -11.25 -2.39 -5.47
C HIS A 288 -11.03 -1.45 -4.29
N VAL A 289 -10.92 -1.98 -3.07
CA VAL A 289 -10.64 -1.17 -1.87
C VAL A 289 -9.25 -0.52 -1.96
N TYR A 290 -8.26 -1.29 -2.43
CA TYR A 290 -6.91 -0.77 -2.63
C TYR A 290 -6.85 0.28 -3.73
N MET A 291 -7.49 0.04 -4.88
CA MET A 291 -7.51 0.98 -6.00
C MET A 291 -8.20 2.29 -5.64
N GLU A 292 -9.29 2.25 -4.89
CA GLU A 292 -9.97 3.47 -4.43
C GLU A 292 -9.15 4.22 -3.37
N LEU A 293 -8.42 3.53 -2.50
CA LEU A 293 -7.45 4.16 -1.61
C LEU A 293 -6.31 4.81 -2.41
N LYS A 294 -5.79 4.13 -3.44
CA LYS A 294 -4.77 4.66 -4.35
C LYS A 294 -5.29 5.90 -5.09
N ASN A 295 -6.50 5.84 -5.65
CA ASN A 295 -7.15 6.99 -6.29
C ASN A 295 -7.26 8.18 -5.34
N ALA A 296 -7.65 7.95 -4.08
CA ALA A 296 -7.70 8.98 -3.05
C ALA A 296 -6.34 9.64 -2.79
N PHE A 297 -5.26 8.85 -2.70
CA PHE A 297 -3.90 9.37 -2.54
C PHE A 297 -3.43 10.20 -3.74
N PHE A 298 -3.90 9.86 -4.95
CA PHE A 298 -3.57 10.60 -6.18
C PHE A 298 -4.50 11.78 -6.44
N GLY A 299 -5.51 12.01 -5.59
CA GLY A 299 -6.48 13.09 -5.76
C GLY A 299 -7.42 12.88 -6.96
N MET A 300 -7.57 11.64 -7.40
CA MET A 300 -8.49 11.30 -8.47
C MET A 300 -9.94 11.40 -7.98
N PRO A 301 -10.88 11.86 -8.81
CA PRO A 301 -12.27 11.91 -8.43
C PRO A 301 -12.81 10.49 -8.20
N VAL A 302 -13.41 10.29 -7.04
CA VAL A 302 -14.01 9.01 -6.69
C VAL A 302 -15.41 8.94 -7.31
N THR A 303 -15.52 8.28 -8.44
CA THR A 303 -16.77 8.24 -9.25
C THR A 303 -17.52 6.92 -9.15
N ASN A 304 -16.92 5.90 -8.53
CA ASN A 304 -17.49 4.55 -8.52
C ASN A 304 -18.56 4.37 -7.43
N THR A 305 -19.79 4.82 -7.70
CA THR A 305 -20.93 4.65 -6.78
C THR A 305 -21.20 3.19 -6.42
N ALA A 306 -20.98 2.26 -7.36
CA ALA A 306 -21.21 0.82 -7.12
C ALA A 306 -20.24 0.31 -6.04
N TYR A 307 -18.99 0.75 -6.03
CA TYR A 307 -18.03 0.41 -4.99
C TYR A 307 -18.53 0.80 -3.59
N TYR A 308 -19.02 2.04 -3.41
CA TYR A 308 -19.52 2.49 -2.10
C TYR A 308 -20.73 1.70 -1.63
N ILE A 309 -21.65 1.38 -2.54
CA ILE A 309 -22.82 0.53 -2.22
C ILE A 309 -22.35 -0.84 -1.75
N CYS A 310 -21.43 -1.47 -2.50
CA CYS A 310 -20.87 -2.77 -2.12
C CYS A 310 -20.13 -2.72 -0.78
N ALA A 311 -19.34 -1.67 -0.53
CA ALA A 311 -18.60 -1.49 0.72
C ALA A 311 -19.54 -1.34 1.93
N VAL A 312 -20.59 -0.51 1.80
CA VAL A 312 -21.59 -0.35 2.85
C VAL A 312 -22.37 -1.66 3.09
N CYS A 313 -22.76 -2.36 2.03
CA CYS A 313 -23.42 -3.67 2.15
C CYS A 313 -22.50 -4.68 2.86
N ALA A 314 -21.21 -4.73 2.52
CA ALA A 314 -20.25 -5.61 3.16
C ALA A 314 -20.07 -5.28 4.66
N ILE A 315 -20.00 -4.00 5.03
CA ILE A 315 -19.90 -3.57 6.44
C ILE A 315 -21.16 -3.97 7.21
N ILE A 316 -22.35 -3.76 6.66
CA ILE A 316 -23.62 -4.12 7.30
C ILE A 316 -23.71 -5.65 7.48
N LEU A 317 -23.32 -6.41 6.46
CA LEU A 317 -23.32 -7.87 6.50
C LEU A 317 -22.34 -8.39 7.57
N LEU A 318 -21.11 -7.87 7.59
CA LEU A 318 -20.11 -8.22 8.60
C LEU A 318 -20.58 -7.86 10.01
N TRP A 319 -21.20 -6.69 10.19
CA TRP A 319 -21.80 -6.30 11.46
C TRP A 319 -22.86 -7.30 11.94
N GLY A 320 -23.74 -7.74 11.04
CA GLY A 320 -24.74 -8.76 11.33
C GLY A 320 -24.12 -10.11 11.75
N ILE A 321 -23.09 -10.56 11.00
CA ILE A 321 -22.34 -11.79 11.30
C ILE A 321 -21.67 -11.69 12.68
N VAL A 322 -20.97 -10.58 12.94
CA VAL A 322 -20.31 -10.34 14.22
C VAL A 322 -21.31 -10.31 15.37
N GLY A 323 -22.46 -9.63 15.18
CA GLY A 323 -23.53 -9.58 16.17
C GLY A 323 -24.07 -10.97 16.50
N ALA A 324 -24.34 -11.79 15.49
CA ALA A 324 -24.81 -13.16 15.65
C ALA A 324 -23.77 -14.06 16.33
N ALA A 325 -22.49 -13.96 15.91
CA ALA A 325 -21.41 -14.74 16.49
C ALA A 325 -21.16 -14.38 17.96
N PHE A 326 -21.20 -13.10 18.30
CA PHE A 326 -21.06 -12.61 19.68
C PHE A 326 -22.23 -13.04 20.56
N HIS A 327 -23.46 -13.01 20.03
CA HIS A 327 -24.64 -13.54 20.72
C HIS A 327 -24.50 -15.02 21.08
N LYS A 328 -24.04 -15.81 20.11
CA LYS A 328 -23.82 -17.24 20.28
C LYS A 328 -22.76 -17.56 21.34
N GLU A 329 -21.68 -16.78 21.34
CA GLU A 329 -20.58 -16.97 22.31
C GLU A 329 -21.04 -16.65 23.74
N MET A 330 -21.79 -15.56 23.92
CA MET A 330 -22.35 -15.20 25.22
C MET A 330 -23.38 -16.23 25.74
N GLY A 331 -24.13 -16.87 24.85
CA GLY A 331 -25.10 -17.91 25.21
C GLY A 331 -24.45 -19.24 25.64
N LYS A 332 -23.18 -19.47 25.31
CA LYS A 332 -22.43 -20.66 25.76
C LYS A 332 -21.86 -20.51 27.16
N GLU A 333 -21.66 -19.27 27.60
CA GLU A 333 -21.00 -18.95 28.85
C GLU A 333 -21.97 -18.51 29.98
N GLY A 334 -23.26 -18.31 29.68
CA GLY A 334 -24.35 -18.03 30.62
C GLY A 334 -25.16 -19.27 30.86
#